data_54fc3c3d94b2becf6cd328b1407bd4e8
#
_entry.id   54fc3c3d94b2becf6cd328b1407bd4e8
#
_cell.length_a   1.000
_cell.length_b   1.000
_cell.length_c   1.000
_cell.angle_alpha   90.00
_cell.angle_beta   90.00
_cell.angle_gamma   90.00
#
_symmetry.space_group_name_H-M   'P 1'
#
loop_
_entity.id
_entity.type
_entity.pdbx_description
1 polymer ?
#
loop_
_entity_poly.entity_id
_entity_poly.type
_entity_poly.pdbx_seq_one_letter_code
_entity_poly.pdbx_strand_id
1 'polypeptide(L)'
;MDEVLPSAELIKRLRAELPLVPLEPSSPGETAERWGYADASGQHDPALGEVGVISSVTQAFCHDCNRARLSTEGKLYLCLFASQGYDLRSLLRGGASDAAIAAAIAPIWQQRSDRYSELRSTLPADNTQGARRVEMSYIGG
;
A
#
# COMPACT_ATOMS: atom_id res chain seq x y z
N MET A 1 13.65 -9.18 13.94
CA MET A 1 13.19 -7.80 13.57
C MET A 1 13.91 -6.72 14.39
N ASP A 2 14.97 -7.09 15.07
CA ASP A 2 15.64 -6.22 16.03
C ASP A 2 16.49 -5.10 15.39
N GLU A 3 16.63 -5.13 14.06
CA GLU A 3 17.40 -4.14 13.29
C GLU A 3 16.53 -3.10 12.54
N VAL A 4 15.21 -3.19 12.68
CA VAL A 4 14.29 -2.26 11.99
C VAL A 4 13.87 -1.15 12.95
N LEU A 5 14.25 0.09 12.63
CA LEU A 5 13.74 1.26 13.35
C LEU A 5 12.27 1.50 12.95
N PRO A 6 11.31 1.42 13.89
CA PRO A 6 9.91 1.73 13.59
C PRO A 6 9.74 3.17 13.11
N SER A 7 8.86 3.38 12.12
CA SER A 7 8.64 4.72 11.53
C SER A 7 8.20 5.76 12.58
N ALA A 8 7.39 5.34 13.56
CA ALA A 8 6.98 6.22 14.67
C ALA A 8 8.19 6.70 15.51
N GLU A 9 9.16 5.83 15.76
CA GLU A 9 10.38 6.22 16.48
C GLU A 9 11.28 7.11 15.61
N LEU A 10 11.35 6.84 14.29
CA LEU A 10 12.07 7.70 13.35
C LEU A 10 11.49 9.12 13.37
N ILE A 11 10.18 9.25 13.23
CA ILE A 11 9.49 10.56 13.26
C ILE A 11 9.70 11.26 14.59
N LYS A 12 9.62 10.54 15.70
CA LYS A 12 9.87 11.10 17.03
C LYS A 12 11.28 11.71 17.14
N ARG A 13 12.31 11.03 16.62
CA ARG A 13 13.69 11.53 16.60
C ARG A 13 13.82 12.75 15.68
N LEU A 14 13.25 12.71 14.48
CA LEU A 14 13.27 13.83 13.56
C LEU A 14 12.61 15.08 14.15
N ARG A 15 11.46 14.93 14.82
CA ARG A 15 10.74 16.03 15.48
C ARG A 15 11.48 16.61 16.69
N ALA A 16 12.43 15.89 17.26
CA ALA A 16 13.26 16.44 18.32
C ALA A 16 14.30 17.46 17.82
N GLU A 17 14.66 17.36 16.52
CA GLU A 17 15.67 18.20 15.90
C GLU A 17 15.12 19.17 14.85
N LEU A 18 13.97 18.81 14.25
CA LEU A 18 13.36 19.55 13.16
C LEU A 18 11.93 19.97 13.53
N PRO A 19 11.50 21.19 13.16
CA PRO A 19 10.18 21.69 13.45
C PRO A 19 9.13 21.06 12.50
N LEU A 20 8.85 19.78 12.69
CA LEU A 20 7.89 19.04 11.85
C LEU A 20 6.52 18.98 12.48
N VAL A 21 5.49 19.31 11.69
CA VAL A 21 4.07 19.19 12.04
C VAL A 21 3.36 18.22 11.09
N PRO A 22 2.39 17.42 11.59
CA PRO A 22 1.66 16.50 10.74
C PRO A 22 0.79 17.25 9.73
N LEU A 23 0.69 16.72 8.50
CA LEU A 23 -0.16 17.22 7.45
C LEU A 23 -1.27 16.21 7.15
N GLU A 24 -2.43 16.72 6.75
CA GLU A 24 -3.51 15.88 6.24
C GLU A 24 -3.10 15.20 4.92
N PRO A 25 -3.61 13.99 4.65
CA PRO A 25 -3.38 13.31 3.38
C PRO A 25 -3.84 14.19 2.20
N SER A 26 -3.07 14.20 1.11
CA SER A 26 -3.43 14.94 -0.11
C SER A 26 -4.56 14.26 -0.89
N SER A 27 -4.74 12.95 -0.69
CA SER A 27 -5.81 12.16 -1.31
C SER A 27 -6.15 10.92 -0.48
N PRO A 28 -7.38 10.39 -0.60
CA PRO A 28 -7.74 9.12 0.02
C PRO A 28 -6.83 7.98 -0.46
N GLY A 29 -6.34 7.18 0.48
CA GLY A 29 -5.44 6.06 0.18
C GLY A 29 -3.98 6.45 -0.08
N GLU A 30 -3.57 7.66 0.27
CA GLU A 30 -2.17 8.05 0.30
C GLU A 30 -1.38 7.13 1.22
N THR A 31 -0.21 6.67 0.76
CA THR A 31 0.60 5.69 1.49
C THR A 31 1.62 6.31 2.41
N ALA A 32 1.92 7.58 2.21
CA ALA A 32 2.86 8.34 3.01
C ALA A 32 2.14 9.17 4.09
N GLU A 33 2.59 9.07 5.32
CA GLU A 33 2.30 10.08 6.34
C GLU A 33 3.13 11.32 6.00
N ARG A 34 2.48 12.47 5.87
CA ARG A 34 3.13 13.72 5.48
C ARG A 34 3.43 14.58 6.69
N TRP A 35 4.60 15.17 6.69
CA TRP A 35 5.12 16.03 7.75
C TRP A 35 5.70 17.29 7.12
N GLY A 36 5.12 18.45 7.38
CA GLY A 36 5.59 19.73 6.85
C GLY A 36 6.54 20.41 7.82
N TYR A 37 7.47 21.19 7.29
CA TYR A 37 8.27 22.07 8.12
C TYR A 37 7.43 23.24 8.60
N ALA A 38 7.52 23.52 9.90
CA ALA A 38 6.83 24.65 10.53
C ALA A 38 7.70 25.90 10.49
N ASP A 39 7.03 27.03 10.34
CA ASP A 39 7.64 28.35 10.51
C ASP A 39 7.85 28.73 11.99
N ALA A 40 8.28 29.96 12.25
CA ALA A 40 8.50 30.46 13.61
C ALA A 40 7.20 30.54 14.46
N SER A 41 6.02 30.50 13.82
CA SER A 41 4.72 30.47 14.51
C SER A 41 4.27 29.05 14.87
N GLY A 42 4.99 28.02 14.38
CA GLY A 42 4.65 26.62 14.57
C GLY A 42 3.63 26.09 13.55
N GLN A 43 3.34 26.84 12.49
CA GLN A 43 2.45 26.42 11.40
C GLN A 43 3.24 25.95 10.20
N HIS A 44 2.67 25.00 9.45
CA HIS A 44 3.30 24.54 8.21
C HIS A 44 3.52 25.67 7.21
N ASP A 45 4.76 25.81 6.75
CA ASP A 45 5.12 26.70 5.65
C ASP A 45 5.46 25.86 4.40
N PRO A 46 4.61 25.88 3.35
CA PRO A 46 4.85 25.12 2.12
C PRO A 46 6.17 25.47 1.43
N ALA A 47 6.72 26.67 1.64
CA ALA A 47 7.99 27.08 1.06
C ALA A 47 9.19 26.36 1.68
N LEU A 48 9.06 25.84 2.90
CA LEU A 48 10.08 25.07 3.59
C LEU A 48 10.07 23.59 3.20
N GLY A 49 9.03 23.13 2.50
CA GLY A 49 8.88 21.76 2.04
C GLY A 49 8.25 20.81 3.05
N GLU A 50 8.30 19.52 2.72
CA GLU A 50 7.72 18.46 3.53
C GLU A 50 8.52 17.15 3.45
N VAL A 51 8.27 16.24 4.37
CA VAL A 51 8.82 14.90 4.44
C VAL A 51 7.68 13.89 4.41
N GLY A 52 7.75 12.87 3.54
CA GLY A 52 6.83 11.75 3.51
C GLY A 52 7.45 10.50 4.10
N VAL A 53 6.71 9.79 4.95
CA VAL A 53 7.13 8.52 5.55
C VAL A 53 6.17 7.40 5.19
N ILE A 54 6.67 6.37 4.51
CA ILE A 54 5.90 5.19 4.12
C ILE A 54 6.19 4.04 5.08
N SER A 55 5.22 3.71 5.91
CA SER A 55 5.35 2.76 7.02
C SER A 55 4.81 1.37 6.70
N SER A 56 5.01 0.87 5.47
CA SER A 56 4.40 -0.39 5.00
C SER A 56 4.77 -1.64 5.80
N VAL A 57 5.86 -1.60 6.57
CA VAL A 57 6.36 -2.72 7.39
C VAL A 57 5.93 -2.59 8.84
N THR A 58 6.01 -1.39 9.40
CA THR A 58 5.79 -1.13 10.83
C THR A 58 4.38 -0.63 11.14
N GLN A 59 3.71 -0.05 10.13
CA GLN A 59 2.32 0.42 10.24
C GLN A 59 1.62 0.17 8.89
N ALA A 60 0.90 -0.93 8.80
CA ALA A 60 0.20 -1.30 7.57
C ALA A 60 -1.01 -0.39 7.33
N PHE A 61 -1.19 0.03 6.06
CA PHE A 61 -2.27 0.91 5.60
C PHE A 61 -3.29 0.16 4.71
N CYS A 62 -3.58 -1.12 5.03
CA CYS A 62 -4.43 -1.98 4.21
C CYS A 62 -5.87 -1.47 4.09
N HIS A 63 -6.40 -0.79 5.10
CA HIS A 63 -7.77 -0.28 5.09
C HIS A 63 -8.02 0.77 4.00
N ASP A 64 -7.05 1.65 3.79
CA ASP A 64 -7.17 2.77 2.85
C ASP A 64 -6.44 2.50 1.53
N CYS A 65 -5.93 1.28 1.35
CA CYS A 65 -5.19 0.91 0.15
C CYS A 65 -6.12 0.89 -1.08
N ASN A 66 -5.85 1.72 -2.07
CA ASN A 66 -6.58 1.85 -3.32
C ASN A 66 -5.79 1.34 -4.54
N ARG A 67 -4.84 0.44 -4.34
CA ARG A 67 -3.94 -0.06 -5.38
C ARG A 67 -4.37 -1.41 -5.91
N ALA A 68 -4.22 -1.59 -7.22
CA ALA A 68 -4.30 -2.87 -7.90
C ALA A 68 -3.12 -3.00 -8.87
N ARG A 69 -2.79 -4.20 -9.25
CA ARG A 69 -1.75 -4.50 -10.25
C ARG A 69 -2.26 -5.51 -11.26
N LEU A 70 -1.91 -5.29 -12.51
CA LEU A 70 -2.16 -6.23 -13.58
C LEU A 70 -0.81 -6.87 -13.97
N SER A 71 -0.72 -8.19 -13.85
CA SER A 71 0.48 -8.90 -14.30
C SER A 71 0.55 -8.99 -15.82
N THR A 72 1.74 -9.29 -16.34
CA THR A 72 1.96 -9.55 -17.76
C THR A 72 1.16 -10.73 -18.31
N GLU A 73 0.73 -11.65 -17.44
CA GLU A 73 -0.16 -12.75 -17.79
C GLU A 73 -1.65 -12.35 -17.82
N GLY A 74 -1.98 -11.09 -17.51
CA GLY A 74 -3.36 -10.59 -17.47
C GLY A 74 -4.16 -11.02 -16.24
N LYS A 75 -3.47 -11.18 -15.09
CA LYS A 75 -4.12 -11.41 -13.80
C LYS A 75 -4.14 -10.13 -12.96
N LEU A 76 -5.30 -9.81 -12.40
CA LEU A 76 -5.49 -8.67 -11.49
C LEU A 76 -5.19 -9.08 -10.04
N TYR A 77 -4.29 -8.34 -9.39
CA TYR A 77 -3.94 -8.50 -7.99
C TYR A 77 -4.35 -7.25 -7.20
N LEU A 78 -5.03 -7.43 -6.08
CA LEU A 78 -5.51 -6.33 -5.23
C LEU A 78 -4.52 -5.97 -4.12
N CYS A 79 -3.56 -6.85 -3.84
CA CYS A 79 -2.54 -6.65 -2.83
C CYS A 79 -1.17 -6.99 -3.39
N LEU A 80 -0.14 -6.23 -3.01
CA LEU A 80 1.25 -6.47 -3.40
C LEU A 80 1.76 -7.85 -2.91
N PHE A 81 1.16 -8.36 -1.85
CA PHE A 81 1.52 -9.63 -1.23
C PHE A 81 0.48 -10.73 -1.49
N ALA A 82 -0.40 -10.53 -2.47
CA ALA A 82 -1.38 -11.54 -2.83
C ALA A 82 -0.72 -12.80 -3.36
N SER A 83 -1.26 -13.96 -3.01
CA SER A 83 -0.82 -15.27 -3.52
C SER A 83 -1.59 -15.69 -4.77
N GLN A 84 -2.75 -15.09 -5.02
CA GLN A 84 -3.62 -15.40 -6.15
C GLN A 84 -4.10 -14.11 -6.83
N GLY A 85 -4.21 -14.18 -8.17
CA GLY A 85 -4.75 -13.11 -8.99
C GLY A 85 -5.99 -13.55 -9.75
N TYR A 86 -6.86 -12.61 -10.09
CA TYR A 86 -8.07 -12.83 -10.87
C TYR A 86 -7.75 -12.81 -12.36
N ASP A 87 -8.12 -13.86 -13.09
CA ASP A 87 -7.83 -14.00 -14.52
C ASP A 87 -8.73 -13.10 -15.38
N LEU A 88 -8.19 -11.98 -15.82
CA LEU A 88 -8.84 -11.08 -16.78
C LEU A 88 -8.49 -11.43 -18.21
N ARG A 89 -7.36 -12.14 -18.45
CA ARG A 89 -6.92 -12.51 -19.80
C ARG A 89 -7.93 -13.41 -20.49
N SER A 90 -8.49 -14.38 -19.79
CA SER A 90 -9.47 -15.31 -20.36
C SER A 90 -10.74 -14.58 -20.83
N LEU A 91 -11.19 -13.56 -20.10
CA LEU A 91 -12.32 -12.71 -20.50
C LEU A 91 -11.99 -11.95 -21.80
N LEU A 92 -10.82 -11.29 -21.83
CA LEU A 92 -10.38 -10.51 -22.96
C LEU A 92 -10.18 -11.38 -24.22
N ARG A 93 -9.52 -12.53 -24.08
CA ARG A 93 -9.28 -13.48 -25.19
C ARG A 93 -10.53 -14.21 -25.63
N GLY A 94 -11.52 -14.35 -24.75
CA GLY A 94 -12.84 -14.88 -25.06
C GLY A 94 -13.75 -13.91 -25.80
N GLY A 95 -13.28 -12.68 -26.10
CA GLY A 95 -14.06 -11.67 -26.83
C GLY A 95 -15.10 -10.97 -25.96
N ALA A 96 -14.92 -10.94 -24.65
CA ALA A 96 -15.79 -10.18 -23.75
C ALA A 96 -15.74 -8.68 -24.12
N SER A 97 -16.88 -8.01 -24.08
CA SER A 97 -16.96 -6.56 -24.26
C SER A 97 -16.34 -5.81 -23.08
N ASP A 98 -15.96 -4.55 -23.29
CA ASP A 98 -15.45 -3.68 -22.23
C ASP A 98 -16.41 -3.60 -21.05
N ALA A 99 -17.72 -3.53 -21.32
CA ALA A 99 -18.74 -3.54 -20.28
C ALA A 99 -18.77 -4.83 -19.47
N ALA A 100 -18.56 -5.99 -20.11
CA ALA A 100 -18.47 -7.28 -19.42
C ALA A 100 -17.20 -7.39 -18.57
N ILE A 101 -16.07 -6.88 -19.06
CA ILE A 101 -14.81 -6.83 -18.31
C ILE A 101 -14.95 -5.89 -17.10
N ALA A 102 -15.54 -4.71 -17.28
CA ALA A 102 -15.79 -3.78 -16.18
C ALA A 102 -16.71 -4.39 -15.11
N ALA A 103 -17.78 -5.08 -15.54
CA ALA A 103 -18.71 -5.79 -14.66
C ALA A 103 -18.04 -6.94 -13.88
N ALA A 104 -17.00 -7.57 -14.45
CA ALA A 104 -16.20 -8.57 -13.75
C ALA A 104 -15.25 -7.95 -12.73
N ILE A 105 -14.64 -6.80 -13.02
CA ILE A 105 -13.70 -6.12 -12.14
C ILE A 105 -14.41 -5.48 -10.94
N ALA A 106 -15.57 -4.85 -11.13
CA ALA A 106 -16.28 -4.09 -10.11
C ALA A 106 -16.53 -4.89 -8.81
N PRO A 107 -17.10 -6.11 -8.82
CA PRO A 107 -17.28 -6.90 -7.60
C PRO A 107 -15.97 -7.34 -6.97
N ILE A 108 -14.94 -7.65 -7.78
CA ILE A 108 -13.60 -7.98 -7.26
C ILE A 108 -13.06 -6.82 -6.43
N TRP A 109 -13.21 -5.60 -6.94
CA TRP A 109 -12.78 -4.39 -6.24
C TRP A 109 -13.61 -4.08 -5.00
N GLN A 110 -14.93 -4.17 -5.10
CA GLN A 110 -15.86 -3.85 -4.01
C GLN A 110 -15.79 -4.83 -2.84
N GLN A 111 -15.55 -6.11 -3.12
CA GLN A 111 -15.50 -7.17 -2.12
C GLN A 111 -14.09 -7.45 -1.60
N ARG A 112 -13.11 -6.62 -1.96
CA ARG A 112 -11.73 -6.85 -1.53
C ARG A 112 -11.61 -6.81 0.00
N SER A 113 -10.94 -7.81 0.54
CA SER A 113 -10.63 -7.95 1.96
C SER A 113 -9.15 -8.20 2.21
N ASP A 114 -8.32 -7.89 1.23
CA ASP A 114 -6.87 -8.15 1.27
C ASP A 114 -6.19 -7.27 2.33
N ARG A 115 -5.87 -7.88 3.46
CA ARG A 115 -5.21 -7.25 4.62
C ARG A 115 -3.87 -7.91 4.94
N TYR A 116 -3.19 -8.44 3.92
CA TYR A 116 -1.99 -9.25 4.13
C TYR A 116 -0.88 -8.51 4.90
N SER A 117 -0.66 -7.23 4.63
CA SER A 117 0.36 -6.45 5.33
C SER A 117 0.06 -6.30 6.83
N GLU A 118 -1.21 -6.22 7.22
CA GLU A 118 -1.62 -6.19 8.62
C GLU A 118 -1.48 -7.57 9.28
N LEU A 119 -1.91 -8.61 8.56
CA LEU A 119 -1.86 -9.98 9.06
C LEU A 119 -0.43 -10.52 9.16
N ARG A 120 0.50 -9.99 8.36
CA ARG A 120 1.89 -10.44 8.30
C ARG A 120 2.62 -10.38 9.65
N SER A 121 2.34 -9.38 10.47
CA SER A 121 2.97 -9.21 11.78
C SER A 121 2.43 -10.20 12.83
N THR A 122 1.24 -10.77 12.59
CA THR A 122 0.56 -11.70 13.50
C THR A 122 0.70 -13.17 13.10
N LEU A 123 1.12 -13.44 11.85
CA LEU A 123 1.30 -14.82 11.37
C LEU A 123 2.67 -15.36 11.84
N PRO A 124 2.72 -16.59 12.40
CA PRO A 124 3.98 -17.24 12.69
C PRO A 124 4.82 -17.39 11.43
N ALA A 125 6.14 -17.25 11.56
CA ALA A 125 7.08 -17.35 10.44
C ALA A 125 7.01 -18.68 9.69
N ASP A 126 6.50 -19.73 10.31
CA ASP A 126 6.43 -21.10 9.78
C ASP A 126 5.23 -21.39 8.89
N ASN A 127 4.23 -20.51 8.83
CA ASN A 127 2.99 -20.78 8.08
C ASN A 127 3.09 -20.39 6.58
N THR A 128 4.30 -20.20 6.06
CA THR A 128 4.55 -19.84 4.65
C THR A 128 4.59 -21.05 3.70
N GLN A 129 4.33 -22.27 4.17
CA GLN A 129 4.48 -23.49 3.36
C GLN A 129 3.29 -23.80 2.42
N GLY A 130 2.21 -23.04 2.40
CA GLY A 130 1.01 -23.41 1.62
C GLY A 130 0.73 -22.62 0.34
N ALA A 131 1.07 -21.35 0.27
CA ALA A 131 0.80 -20.51 -0.89
C ALA A 131 2.07 -19.81 -1.34
N ARG A 132 2.61 -20.23 -2.48
CA ARG A 132 3.75 -19.57 -3.12
C ARG A 132 3.38 -18.10 -3.36
N ARG A 133 4.03 -17.19 -2.66
CA ARG A 133 3.83 -15.74 -2.88
C ARG A 133 4.17 -15.40 -4.32
N VAL A 134 3.36 -14.55 -4.90
CA VAL A 134 3.71 -13.95 -6.18
C VAL A 134 4.77 -12.89 -5.90
N GLU A 135 5.93 -13.03 -6.52
CA GLU A 135 7.03 -12.07 -6.35
C GLU A 135 6.63 -10.69 -6.88
N MET A 136 7.06 -9.63 -6.17
CA MET A 136 6.74 -8.25 -6.58
C MET A 136 7.24 -7.93 -8.00
N SER A 137 8.41 -8.44 -8.34
CA SER A 137 8.99 -8.31 -9.69
C SER A 137 8.11 -8.92 -10.79
N TYR A 138 7.31 -9.93 -10.47
CA TYR A 138 6.38 -10.58 -11.39
C TYR A 138 5.14 -9.75 -11.68
N ILE A 139 4.69 -8.94 -10.73
CA ILE A 139 3.48 -8.11 -10.83
C ILE A 139 3.77 -6.62 -10.98
N GLY A 140 4.99 -6.27 -11.39
CA GLY A 140 5.36 -4.89 -11.71
C GLY A 140 5.63 -4.01 -10.49
N GLY A 141 6.29 -4.57 -9.47
CA GLY A 141 6.78 -3.84 -8.30
C GLY A 141 8.21 -3.37 -8.49
#